data_9a5726e5dac1a63a28842a3ee23f007d
#
_entry.id   9a5726e5dac1a63a28842a3ee23f007d
#
_cell.length_a   1.000
_cell.length_b   1.000
_cell.length_c   1.000
_cell.angle_alpha   90.00
_cell.angle_beta   90.00
_cell.angle_gamma   90.00
#
_symmetry.space_group_name_H-M   'P 1'
#
loop_
_entity.id
_entity.type
_entity.pdbx_description
1 polymer ?
#
loop_
_entity_poly.entity_id
_entity_poly.type
_entity_poly.pdbx_seq_one_letter_code
_entity_poly.pdbx_strand_id
1 'polypeptide(L)'
;MSVLRTRLTTVLFTAGLATALVAQTKPRARDLGVPFDGTPGPNNAITDVKGVEVGHTTLLFGQGKLEIGKGPVRTGVTAIHPRGKSSNDAVFAAWFTLNGNGEMTGTTWVEDSGFLNGPVMITNTHSVGVVRDAVIAWKVKHGSPDMEGYWWSLPVVAETWDGYLNDINGFHVRPEDAFHALESARSGPVEEGNVGGGTGMICNEFKGGIGTSSRLLDAKSGGYTVGVLVQCNYGSRDQLRIAGINVGREIPEHR
;
A
#
# COMPACT_ATOMS: atom_id res chain seq x y z
N MET A 1 -71.21 38.51 9.93
CA MET A 1 -70.96 37.22 9.28
C MET A 1 -69.58 37.22 8.66
N SER A 2 -68.60 36.67 9.38
CA SER A 2 -67.19 36.65 8.96
C SER A 2 -66.87 35.21 8.53
N VAL A 3 -66.44 35.01 7.28
CA VAL A 3 -66.07 33.68 6.74
C VAL A 3 -64.60 33.50 6.90
N LEU A 4 -64.22 32.57 7.78
CA LEU A 4 -62.83 32.16 8.05
C LEU A 4 -62.41 31.19 6.92
N ARG A 5 -61.43 31.62 6.07
CA ARG A 5 -60.82 30.77 5.06
C ARG A 5 -59.59 30.06 5.64
N THR A 6 -59.70 28.79 5.91
CA THR A 6 -58.61 27.90 6.29
C THR A 6 -57.77 27.58 5.07
N ARG A 7 -56.48 27.96 5.04
CA ARG A 7 -55.52 27.55 4.03
C ARG A 7 -54.87 26.23 4.47
N LEU A 8 -55.10 25.19 3.70
CA LEU A 8 -54.43 23.90 3.87
C LEU A 8 -53.11 23.96 3.14
N THR A 9 -51.99 23.93 3.90
CA THR A 9 -50.63 23.89 3.35
C THR A 9 -50.21 22.44 3.20
N THR A 10 -50.18 21.94 1.96
CA THR A 10 -49.71 20.58 1.63
C THR A 10 -48.17 20.62 1.62
N VAL A 11 -47.55 19.95 2.57
CA VAL A 11 -46.09 19.75 2.62
C VAL A 11 -45.79 18.47 1.82
N LEU A 12 -45.18 18.63 0.63
CA LEU A 12 -44.62 17.50 -0.12
C LEU A 12 -43.29 17.07 0.53
N PHE A 13 -43.28 15.89 1.10
CA PHE A 13 -42.06 15.19 1.52
C PHE A 13 -41.47 14.50 0.27
N THR A 14 -40.44 15.08 -0.33
CA THR A 14 -39.60 14.38 -1.30
C THR A 14 -38.62 13.50 -0.58
N ALA A 15 -38.91 12.20 -0.50
CA ALA A 15 -37.95 11.19 -0.06
C ALA A 15 -36.85 11.04 -1.14
N GLY A 16 -35.70 11.65 -0.91
CA GLY A 16 -34.51 11.44 -1.72
C GLY A 16 -33.99 10.01 -1.52
N LEU A 17 -34.11 9.16 -2.54
CA LEU A 17 -33.41 7.88 -2.58
C LEU A 17 -31.91 8.16 -2.71
N ALA A 18 -31.18 8.06 -1.63
CA ALA A 18 -29.71 8.00 -1.66
C ALA A 18 -29.32 6.62 -2.23
N THR A 19 -29.06 6.54 -3.52
CA THR A 19 -28.39 5.39 -4.12
C THR A 19 -26.97 5.35 -3.59
N ALA A 20 -26.70 4.48 -2.62
CA ALA A 20 -25.34 4.13 -2.22
C ALA A 20 -24.65 3.55 -3.47
N LEU A 21 -23.71 4.28 -4.06
CA LEU A 21 -22.75 3.71 -5.00
C LEU A 21 -21.98 2.65 -4.23
N VAL A 22 -22.34 1.39 -4.42
CA VAL A 22 -21.48 0.28 -4.02
C VAL A 22 -20.27 0.38 -4.92
N ALA A 23 -19.14 0.81 -4.36
CA ALA A 23 -17.86 0.79 -5.06
C ALA A 23 -17.64 -0.64 -5.53
N GLN A 24 -17.63 -0.85 -6.85
CA GLN A 24 -17.44 -2.16 -7.45
C GLN A 24 -16.05 -2.64 -7.05
N THR A 25 -15.98 -3.58 -6.12
CA THR A 25 -14.72 -4.19 -5.70
C THR A 25 -14.10 -4.85 -6.92
N LYS A 26 -12.88 -4.45 -7.26
CA LYS A 26 -12.13 -5.07 -8.36
C LYS A 26 -11.98 -6.57 -8.05
N PRO A 27 -12.33 -7.48 -8.98
CA PRO A 27 -12.21 -8.90 -8.75
C PRO A 27 -10.73 -9.25 -8.56
N ARG A 28 -10.43 -10.10 -7.60
CA ARG A 28 -9.10 -10.67 -7.42
C ARG A 28 -8.95 -11.90 -8.31
N ALA A 29 -7.71 -12.30 -8.59
CA ALA A 29 -7.45 -13.44 -9.49
C ALA A 29 -8.17 -14.73 -9.05
N ARG A 30 -8.31 -14.96 -7.75
CA ARG A 30 -9.07 -16.11 -7.22
C ARG A 30 -10.58 -16.01 -7.52
N ASP A 31 -11.14 -14.81 -7.48
CA ASP A 31 -12.57 -14.57 -7.81
C ASP A 31 -12.86 -14.82 -9.29
N LEU A 32 -11.82 -14.70 -10.13
CA LEU A 32 -11.85 -15.01 -11.56
C LEU A 32 -11.59 -16.50 -11.87
N GLY A 33 -11.48 -17.36 -10.84
CA GLY A 33 -11.26 -18.79 -11.00
C GLY A 33 -9.80 -19.20 -11.24
N VAL A 34 -8.82 -18.29 -11.08
CA VAL A 34 -7.41 -18.68 -11.13
C VAL A 34 -7.09 -19.59 -9.93
N PRO A 35 -6.58 -20.81 -10.16
CA PRO A 35 -6.29 -21.74 -9.08
C PRO A 35 -5.08 -21.28 -8.26
N PHE A 36 -5.23 -21.29 -6.94
CA PHE A 36 -4.15 -21.06 -5.98
C PHE A 36 -4.26 -22.07 -4.85
N ASP A 37 -3.17 -22.69 -4.52
CA ASP A 37 -3.08 -23.66 -3.42
C ASP A 37 -3.16 -22.98 -2.05
N GLY A 38 -3.50 -23.79 -1.04
CA GLY A 38 -3.55 -23.42 0.36
C GLY A 38 -4.83 -22.66 0.74
N THR A 39 -5.05 -22.56 2.05
CA THR A 39 -6.22 -21.89 2.65
C THR A 39 -5.90 -20.45 2.96
N PRO A 40 -6.57 -19.47 2.34
CA PRO A 40 -6.39 -18.06 2.69
C PRO A 40 -7.00 -17.75 4.07
N GLY A 41 -6.45 -16.73 4.73
CA GLY A 41 -7.12 -16.12 5.88
C GLY A 41 -8.35 -15.31 5.48
N PRO A 42 -9.08 -14.72 6.46
CA PRO A 42 -10.35 -14.03 6.23
C PRO A 42 -10.31 -12.90 5.21
N ASN A 43 -9.22 -12.15 5.18
CA ASN A 43 -9.03 -11.04 4.23
C ASN A 43 -8.20 -11.45 3.02
N ASN A 44 -7.60 -12.64 3.04
CA ASN A 44 -6.56 -13.06 2.11
C ASN A 44 -5.52 -11.94 1.90
N ALA A 45 -5.02 -11.38 2.98
CA ALA A 45 -4.13 -10.23 3.00
C ALA A 45 -3.03 -10.38 4.07
N ILE A 46 -1.95 -9.61 3.95
CA ILE A 46 -0.88 -9.56 4.94
C ILE A 46 -1.41 -9.27 6.36
N THR A 47 -2.49 -8.54 6.46
CA THR A 47 -3.16 -8.16 7.70
C THR A 47 -3.90 -9.31 8.39
N ASP A 48 -3.97 -10.50 7.79
CA ASP A 48 -4.40 -11.72 8.48
C ASP A 48 -3.35 -12.20 9.50
N VAL A 49 -2.10 -11.75 9.35
CA VAL A 49 -1.08 -11.89 10.40
C VAL A 49 -1.43 -10.92 11.53
N LYS A 50 -1.69 -11.49 12.72
CA LYS A 50 -2.15 -10.70 13.87
C LYS A 50 -1.20 -9.56 14.22
N GLY A 51 -1.73 -8.36 14.28
CA GLY A 51 -1.01 -7.14 14.62
C GLY A 51 -0.47 -6.38 13.40
N VAL A 52 -0.48 -6.96 12.20
CA VAL A 52 -0.06 -6.25 11.00
C VAL A 52 -1.13 -5.23 10.59
N GLU A 53 -0.69 -4.00 10.34
CA GLU A 53 -1.51 -2.92 9.79
C GLU A 53 -0.88 -2.34 8.54
N VAL A 54 -1.71 -1.95 7.57
CA VAL A 54 -1.27 -1.35 6.29
C VAL A 54 -2.01 -0.05 6.07
N GLY A 55 -1.27 0.98 5.64
CA GLY A 55 -1.82 2.28 5.25
C GLY A 55 -1.22 2.78 3.94
N HIS A 56 -1.99 3.60 3.24
CA HIS A 56 -1.60 4.16 1.95
C HIS A 56 -1.86 5.66 1.89
N THR A 57 -0.95 6.37 1.21
CA THR A 57 -1.20 7.71 0.68
C THR A 57 -1.02 7.65 -0.83
N THR A 58 -2.06 7.99 -1.56
CA THR A 58 -2.06 7.97 -3.03
C THR A 58 -2.05 9.39 -3.57
N LEU A 59 -1.06 9.72 -4.40
CA LEU A 59 -0.95 11.00 -5.09
C LEU A 59 -1.31 10.80 -6.57
N LEU A 60 -2.47 11.33 -6.97
CA LEU A 60 -3.03 11.14 -8.29
C LEU A 60 -3.62 12.45 -8.81
N PHE A 61 -2.83 13.21 -9.57
CA PHE A 61 -3.28 14.47 -10.16
C PHE A 61 -2.51 14.84 -11.45
N GLY A 62 -3.01 15.82 -12.19
CA GLY A 62 -2.44 16.25 -13.46
C GLY A 62 -2.71 15.28 -14.62
N GLN A 63 -2.56 15.76 -15.84
CA GLN A 63 -2.76 15.01 -17.10
C GLN A 63 -1.79 15.53 -18.16
N GLY A 64 -1.64 14.78 -19.26
CA GLY A 64 -0.84 15.18 -20.40
C GLY A 64 0.60 14.68 -20.33
N LYS A 65 1.53 15.41 -20.94
CA LYS A 65 2.96 15.11 -20.97
C LYS A 65 3.58 15.23 -19.59
N LEU A 66 4.61 14.40 -19.31
CA LEU A 66 5.47 14.57 -18.14
C LEU A 66 6.26 15.88 -18.23
N GLU A 67 6.05 16.76 -17.28
CA GLU A 67 6.80 18.01 -17.11
C GLU A 67 7.28 18.12 -15.67
N ILE A 68 8.59 18.32 -15.49
CA ILE A 68 9.21 18.37 -14.16
C ILE A 68 8.56 19.47 -13.30
N GLY A 69 8.08 19.10 -12.12
CA GLY A 69 7.41 19.97 -11.16
C GLY A 69 5.94 20.25 -11.45
N LYS A 70 5.39 19.76 -12.58
CA LYS A 70 3.99 19.96 -12.96
C LYS A 70 3.18 18.65 -12.99
N GLY A 71 3.84 17.54 -13.24
CA GLY A 71 3.21 16.22 -13.35
C GLY A 71 3.08 15.71 -14.80
N PRO A 72 2.20 14.75 -15.09
CA PRO A 72 1.22 14.14 -14.16
C PRO A 72 1.88 13.40 -13.00
N VAL A 73 1.21 13.39 -11.85
CA VAL A 73 1.65 12.71 -10.64
C VAL A 73 0.88 11.41 -10.44
N ARG A 74 1.60 10.31 -10.33
CA ARG A 74 1.09 8.95 -10.16
C ARG A 74 2.03 8.19 -9.22
N THR A 75 1.99 8.54 -7.93
CA THR A 75 2.92 8.03 -6.92
C THR A 75 2.24 7.92 -5.57
N GLY A 76 2.99 7.64 -4.53
CA GLY A 76 2.48 7.60 -3.16
C GLY A 76 3.41 6.88 -2.20
N VAL A 77 2.86 6.59 -1.04
CA VAL A 77 3.56 5.91 0.07
C VAL A 77 2.70 4.80 0.61
N THR A 78 3.30 3.64 0.84
CA THR A 78 2.69 2.51 1.56
C THR A 78 3.44 2.30 2.87
N ALA A 79 2.71 2.21 3.97
CA ALA A 79 3.23 1.91 5.29
C ALA A 79 2.75 0.54 5.77
N ILE A 80 3.66 -0.28 6.30
CA ILE A 80 3.36 -1.57 6.91
C ILE A 80 3.89 -1.55 8.35
N HIS A 81 3.00 -1.64 9.33
CA HIS A 81 3.37 -1.81 10.73
C HIS A 81 3.28 -3.29 11.12
N PRO A 82 4.39 -3.96 11.45
CA PRO A 82 4.37 -5.41 11.73
C PRO A 82 3.70 -5.77 13.05
N ARG A 83 3.58 -4.82 13.99
CA ARG A 83 2.95 -4.99 15.32
C ARG A 83 1.89 -3.93 15.60
N GLY A 84 1.39 -3.26 14.57
CA GLY A 84 0.47 -2.12 14.70
C GLY A 84 1.21 -0.82 15.03
N LYS A 85 0.58 0.30 14.68
CA LYS A 85 1.16 1.64 14.82
C LYS A 85 1.35 2.11 16.27
N SER A 86 0.69 1.46 17.21
CA SER A 86 0.79 1.76 18.65
C SER A 86 1.89 0.96 19.36
N SER A 87 2.53 -0.01 18.71
CA SER A 87 3.58 -0.85 19.30
C SER A 87 4.97 -0.34 18.90
N ASN A 88 5.87 -0.34 19.89
CA ASN A 88 7.30 -0.12 19.69
C ASN A 88 8.11 -1.43 19.72
N ASP A 89 7.43 -2.60 19.84
CA ASP A 89 8.11 -3.88 19.90
C ASP A 89 8.82 -4.20 18.59
N ALA A 90 10.06 -4.61 18.68
CA ALA A 90 10.81 -5.15 17.55
C ALA A 90 10.25 -6.53 17.13
N VAL A 91 10.38 -6.85 15.85
CA VAL A 91 10.09 -8.17 15.32
C VAL A 91 11.34 -8.79 14.72
N PHE A 92 11.44 -10.13 14.75
CA PHE A 92 12.48 -10.81 13.99
C PHE A 92 12.37 -10.47 12.52
N ALA A 93 13.49 -10.15 11.90
CA ALA A 93 13.54 -9.75 10.51
C ALA A 93 14.82 -10.20 9.82
N ALA A 94 14.71 -10.41 8.53
CA ALA A 94 15.82 -10.55 7.62
C ALA A 94 15.47 -9.85 6.31
N TRP A 95 16.47 -9.54 5.52
CA TRP A 95 16.27 -8.96 4.20
C TRP A 95 17.03 -9.75 3.14
N PHE A 96 16.63 -9.61 1.91
CA PHE A 96 17.29 -10.22 0.77
C PHE A 96 17.25 -9.27 -0.43
N THR A 97 18.36 -9.14 -1.14
CA THR A 97 18.43 -8.42 -2.43
C THR A 97 18.61 -9.41 -3.58
N LEU A 98 17.72 -9.35 -4.56
CA LEU A 98 17.86 -10.10 -5.79
C LEU A 98 19.00 -9.55 -6.66
N ASN A 99 19.13 -8.22 -6.69
CA ASN A 99 20.18 -7.47 -7.37
C ASN A 99 20.29 -6.06 -6.77
N GLY A 100 21.30 -5.30 -7.20
CA GLY A 100 21.56 -3.95 -6.68
C GLY A 100 20.82 -2.83 -7.41
N ASN A 101 19.80 -3.14 -8.21
CA ASN A 101 19.03 -2.14 -8.96
C ASN A 101 17.80 -1.68 -8.18
N GLY A 102 18.02 -1.15 -6.99
CA GLY A 102 17.01 -0.64 -6.09
C GLY A 102 17.62 -0.25 -4.75
N GLU A 103 16.90 0.51 -3.96
CA GLU A 103 17.35 0.95 -2.64
C GLU A 103 16.41 0.46 -1.54
N MET A 104 16.99 0.06 -0.42
CA MET A 104 16.28 -0.18 0.84
C MET A 104 17.16 0.31 1.99
N THR A 105 16.68 1.30 2.73
CA THR A 105 17.40 1.84 3.90
C THR A 105 17.24 0.93 5.12
N GLY A 106 18.08 1.11 6.13
CA GLY A 106 17.97 0.39 7.41
C GLY A 106 18.35 -1.09 7.38
N THR A 107 18.73 -1.63 6.23
CA THR A 107 19.04 -3.06 6.04
C THR A 107 20.27 -3.52 6.80
N THR A 108 21.28 -2.66 6.95
CA THR A 108 22.48 -2.98 7.74
C THR A 108 22.16 -3.27 9.21
N TRP A 109 21.22 -2.54 9.79
CA TRP A 109 20.73 -2.82 11.14
C TRP A 109 19.96 -4.14 11.21
N VAL A 110 19.07 -4.40 10.25
CA VAL A 110 18.31 -5.66 10.17
C VAL A 110 19.27 -6.85 10.04
N GLU A 111 20.32 -6.71 9.21
CA GLU A 111 21.32 -7.76 9.00
C GLU A 111 22.14 -8.05 10.27
N ASP A 112 22.59 -7.01 10.96
CA ASP A 112 23.43 -7.13 12.15
C ASP A 112 22.64 -7.62 13.38
N SER A 113 21.45 -7.05 13.60
CA SER A 113 20.65 -7.33 14.79
C SER A 113 19.68 -8.50 14.66
N GLY A 114 19.23 -8.83 13.46
CA GLY A 114 18.12 -9.76 13.21
C GLY A 114 16.73 -9.19 13.54
N PHE A 115 16.62 -7.87 13.77
CA PHE A 115 15.39 -7.22 14.17
C PHE A 115 15.01 -6.03 13.28
N LEU A 116 13.70 -5.86 13.11
CA LEU A 116 13.08 -4.67 12.55
C LEU A 116 12.41 -3.87 13.68
N ASN A 117 12.78 -2.59 13.79
CA ASN A 117 12.24 -1.65 14.76
C ASN A 117 11.34 -0.62 14.07
N GLY A 118 10.04 -0.88 14.01
CA GLY A 118 9.04 0.05 13.47
C GLY A 118 8.53 -0.36 12.08
N PRO A 119 7.95 0.58 11.33
CA PRO A 119 7.32 0.31 10.06
C PRO A 119 8.32 0.01 8.93
N VAL A 120 7.85 -0.75 7.94
CA VAL A 120 8.44 -0.79 6.59
C VAL A 120 7.65 0.17 5.73
N MET A 121 8.36 1.06 5.03
CA MET A 121 7.76 1.99 4.07
C MET A 121 8.16 1.61 2.65
N ILE A 122 7.25 1.82 1.68
CA ILE A 122 7.54 1.65 0.26
C ILE A 122 7.05 2.89 -0.48
N THR A 123 7.90 3.46 -1.34
CA THR A 123 7.59 4.66 -2.13
C THR A 123 8.29 4.61 -3.49
N ASN A 124 8.42 5.73 -4.20
CA ASN A 124 9.22 5.79 -5.42
C ASN A 124 10.70 6.06 -5.13
N THR A 125 11.55 5.80 -6.11
CA THR A 125 13.02 5.89 -6.01
C THR A 125 13.51 7.23 -5.46
N HIS A 126 12.95 8.36 -5.92
CA HIS A 126 13.43 9.69 -5.52
C HIS A 126 12.84 10.18 -4.20
N SER A 127 11.91 9.42 -3.62
CA SER A 127 11.23 9.81 -2.38
C SER A 127 11.70 9.04 -1.14
N VAL A 128 12.65 8.11 -1.29
CA VAL A 128 13.21 7.34 -0.16
C VAL A 128 13.71 8.25 0.95
N GLY A 129 14.48 9.29 0.62
CA GLY A 129 15.05 10.22 1.60
C GLY A 129 13.98 10.93 2.42
N VAL A 130 13.00 11.57 1.76
CA VAL A 130 11.94 12.32 2.46
C VAL A 130 11.05 11.39 3.31
N VAL A 131 10.75 10.19 2.85
CA VAL A 131 9.96 9.21 3.60
C VAL A 131 10.74 8.69 4.80
N ARG A 132 12.06 8.44 4.64
CA ARG A 132 12.93 8.03 5.76
C ARG A 132 12.96 9.08 6.87
N ASP A 133 13.18 10.33 6.51
CA ASP A 133 13.21 11.43 7.47
C ASP A 133 11.84 11.64 8.13
N ALA A 134 10.76 11.48 7.37
CA ALA A 134 9.41 11.54 7.91
C ALA A 134 9.13 10.44 8.94
N VAL A 135 9.58 9.18 8.72
CA VAL A 135 9.44 8.11 9.72
C VAL A 135 10.15 8.47 11.02
N ILE A 136 11.35 9.05 10.94
CA ILE A 136 12.09 9.51 12.13
C ILE A 136 11.29 10.59 12.86
N ALA A 137 10.84 11.62 12.14
CA ALA A 137 10.04 12.71 12.70
C ALA A 137 8.72 12.21 13.33
N TRP A 138 8.04 11.27 12.66
CA TRP A 138 6.82 10.64 13.18
C TRP A 138 7.10 9.89 14.49
N LYS A 139 8.17 9.12 14.56
CA LYS A 139 8.58 8.40 15.77
C LYS A 139 8.95 9.34 16.90
N VAL A 140 9.69 10.43 16.64
CA VAL A 140 9.99 11.46 17.65
C VAL A 140 8.71 12.03 18.25
N LYS A 141 7.67 12.20 17.45
CA LYS A 141 6.37 12.70 17.90
C LYS A 141 5.55 11.68 18.70
N HIS A 142 5.64 10.39 18.35
CA HIS A 142 4.74 9.33 18.87
C HIS A 142 5.47 8.24 19.63
N GLY A 143 6.78 8.11 19.50
CA GLY A 143 7.57 7.11 20.22
C GLY A 143 7.86 7.51 21.66
N SER A 144 8.22 6.51 22.47
CA SER A 144 8.82 6.76 23.77
C SER A 144 10.32 6.86 23.62
N PRO A 145 11.01 7.81 24.29
CA PRO A 145 12.45 7.83 24.37
C PRO A 145 12.94 6.54 25.04
N ASP A 146 14.20 6.17 24.78
CA ASP A 146 14.83 5.08 25.52
C ASP A 146 14.99 5.44 27.02
N MET A 147 15.47 4.48 27.82
CA MET A 147 15.60 4.65 29.27
C MET A 147 16.59 5.78 29.67
N GLU A 148 17.45 6.21 28.75
CA GLU A 148 18.44 7.26 28.97
C GLU A 148 17.99 8.61 28.41
N GLY A 149 16.79 8.68 27.81
CA GLY A 149 16.26 9.87 27.14
C GLY A 149 16.86 10.11 25.77
N TYR A 150 17.67 9.16 25.27
CA TYR A 150 18.19 9.15 23.89
C TYR A 150 17.34 8.25 23.02
N TRP A 151 17.08 8.71 21.80
CA TRP A 151 16.28 7.95 20.86
C TRP A 151 16.90 8.00 19.46
N TRP A 152 17.01 6.87 18.82
CA TRP A 152 17.49 6.75 17.45
C TRP A 152 16.60 5.82 16.62
N SER A 153 16.65 5.93 15.30
CA SER A 153 15.93 5.06 14.39
C SER A 153 16.69 4.89 13.08
N LEU A 154 16.67 3.68 12.58
CA LEU A 154 17.15 3.34 11.24
C LEU A 154 15.97 2.78 10.43
N PRO A 155 15.08 3.65 9.90
CA PRO A 155 13.86 3.21 9.20
C PRO A 155 14.18 2.37 7.98
N VAL A 156 13.33 1.36 7.74
CA VAL A 156 13.35 0.60 6.50
C VAL A 156 12.40 1.26 5.51
N VAL A 157 12.97 1.82 4.44
CA VAL A 157 12.25 2.42 3.32
C VAL A 157 12.76 1.80 2.04
N ALA A 158 11.88 1.08 1.34
CA ALA A 158 12.14 0.47 0.04
C ALA A 158 11.56 1.33 -1.08
N GLU A 159 12.03 1.10 -2.30
CA GLU A 159 11.58 1.84 -3.46
C GLU A 159 11.25 0.95 -4.66
N THR A 160 10.45 1.51 -5.56
CA THR A 160 10.26 1.05 -6.92
C THR A 160 10.12 2.25 -7.86
N TRP A 161 10.63 2.13 -9.09
CA TRP A 161 10.67 3.23 -10.04
C TRP A 161 9.31 3.44 -10.76
N ASP A 162 8.79 4.66 -10.72
CA ASP A 162 7.48 5.02 -11.31
C ASP A 162 7.56 6.04 -12.47
N GLY A 163 8.76 6.36 -12.92
CA GLY A 163 9.03 7.47 -13.85
C GLY A 163 8.44 7.36 -15.27
N TYR A 164 7.77 6.25 -15.62
CA TYR A 164 6.97 6.21 -16.86
C TYR A 164 5.64 6.94 -16.74
N LEU A 165 5.01 6.86 -15.57
CA LEU A 165 3.66 7.38 -15.34
C LEU A 165 3.65 8.59 -14.42
N ASN A 166 4.74 8.81 -13.69
CA ASN A 166 4.88 9.83 -12.68
C ASN A 166 5.99 10.82 -13.04
N ASP A 167 5.77 12.09 -12.77
CA ASP A 167 6.83 13.10 -12.72
C ASP A 167 7.72 12.86 -11.50
N ILE A 168 8.58 11.85 -11.58
CA ILE A 168 9.44 11.42 -10.46
C ILE A 168 10.45 12.51 -10.08
N ASN A 169 10.88 13.35 -11.03
CA ASN A 169 11.82 14.45 -10.80
C ASN A 169 11.18 15.69 -10.21
N GLY A 170 9.84 15.72 -10.09
CA GLY A 170 9.11 16.81 -9.45
C GLY A 170 9.09 16.72 -7.92
N PHE A 171 9.56 15.61 -7.32
CA PHE A 171 9.64 15.40 -5.87
C PHE A 171 8.32 15.67 -5.17
N HIS A 172 7.23 15.08 -5.66
CA HIS A 172 5.87 15.36 -5.21
C HIS A 172 5.51 14.76 -3.85
N VAL A 173 6.20 13.70 -3.42
CA VAL A 173 5.99 13.11 -2.08
C VAL A 173 6.55 14.05 -1.01
N ARG A 174 5.75 14.32 0.02
CA ARG A 174 6.07 15.20 1.14
C ARG A 174 6.07 14.41 2.47
N PRO A 175 6.65 14.96 3.56
CA PRO A 175 6.59 14.30 4.87
C PRO A 175 5.17 13.98 5.33
N GLU A 176 4.19 14.84 5.02
CA GLU A 176 2.79 14.69 5.38
C GLU A 176 2.15 13.46 4.72
N ASP A 177 2.61 13.09 3.53
CA ASP A 177 2.14 11.89 2.83
C ASP A 177 2.60 10.62 3.53
N ALA A 178 3.83 10.61 4.04
CA ALA A 178 4.33 9.52 4.87
C ALA A 178 3.60 9.45 6.22
N PHE A 179 3.35 10.59 6.87
CA PHE A 179 2.57 10.65 8.11
C PHE A 179 1.17 10.10 7.90
N HIS A 180 0.49 10.51 6.83
CA HIS A 180 -0.84 10.01 6.52
C HIS A 180 -0.85 8.49 6.29
N ALA A 181 0.12 7.94 5.55
CA ALA A 181 0.23 6.50 5.36
C ALA A 181 0.45 5.76 6.69
N LEU A 182 1.30 6.28 7.58
CA LEU A 182 1.56 5.71 8.91
C LEU A 182 0.31 5.76 9.80
N GLU A 183 -0.38 6.89 9.83
CA GLU A 183 -1.54 7.13 10.72
C GLU A 183 -2.81 6.43 10.22
N SER A 184 -3.01 6.32 8.92
CA SER A 184 -4.15 5.64 8.31
C SER A 184 -4.05 4.12 8.32
N ALA A 185 -2.89 3.58 8.71
CA ALA A 185 -2.68 2.13 8.76
C ALA A 185 -3.69 1.44 9.67
N ARG A 186 -4.24 0.33 9.18
CA ARG A 186 -5.25 -0.48 9.89
C ARG A 186 -5.12 -1.96 9.52
N SER A 187 -5.64 -2.82 10.36
CA SER A 187 -5.90 -4.23 10.06
C SER A 187 -7.15 -4.38 9.18
N GLY A 188 -7.45 -5.60 8.76
CA GLY A 188 -8.59 -5.89 7.88
C GLY A 188 -8.23 -5.86 6.39
N PRO A 189 -9.19 -5.64 5.49
CA PRO A 189 -8.94 -5.62 4.05
C PRO A 189 -7.91 -4.55 3.65
N VAL A 190 -6.96 -4.92 2.79
CA VAL A 190 -5.95 -4.02 2.24
C VAL A 190 -6.37 -3.61 0.83
N GLU A 191 -6.26 -2.32 0.53
CA GLU A 191 -6.48 -1.83 -0.83
C GLU A 191 -5.37 -2.32 -1.77
N GLU A 192 -5.76 -2.77 -2.97
CA GLU A 192 -4.85 -3.34 -3.97
C GLU A 192 -4.89 -2.57 -5.29
N GLY A 193 -3.87 -2.77 -6.11
CA GLY A 193 -3.71 -2.12 -7.41
C GLY A 193 -2.97 -0.80 -7.32
N ASN A 194 -3.48 0.22 -8.01
CA ASN A 194 -2.80 1.53 -8.12
C ASN A 194 -3.07 2.41 -6.90
N VAL A 195 -2.56 2.02 -5.75
CA VAL A 195 -2.69 2.72 -4.47
C VAL A 195 -1.33 2.84 -3.79
N GLY A 196 -1.17 3.86 -2.96
CA GLY A 196 0.05 4.10 -2.23
C GLY A 196 1.27 4.17 -3.16
N GLY A 197 2.38 3.59 -2.73
CA GLY A 197 3.59 3.46 -3.55
C GLY A 197 3.39 2.71 -4.86
N GLY A 198 2.34 1.87 -4.95
CA GLY A 198 2.00 1.11 -6.16
C GLY A 198 1.33 1.92 -7.28
N THR A 199 1.03 3.20 -7.06
CA THR A 199 0.19 4.01 -7.96
C THR A 199 0.76 4.15 -9.37
N GLY A 200 2.06 4.41 -9.52
CA GLY A 200 2.73 4.61 -10.80
C GLY A 200 3.48 3.40 -11.34
N MET A 201 3.28 2.22 -10.75
CA MET A 201 4.04 1.02 -11.09
C MET A 201 3.62 0.39 -12.41
N ILE A 202 4.61 -0.17 -13.10
CA ILE A 202 4.44 -1.02 -14.28
C ILE A 202 5.03 -2.40 -13.95
N CYS A 203 4.26 -3.45 -14.22
CA CYS A 203 4.64 -4.84 -13.99
C CYS A 203 4.30 -5.68 -15.20
N ASN A 204 5.29 -6.38 -15.77
CA ASN A 204 5.15 -7.10 -17.02
C ASN A 204 4.52 -6.26 -18.14
N GLU A 205 4.89 -4.98 -18.24
CA GLU A 205 4.35 -3.98 -19.17
C GLU A 205 2.85 -3.68 -19.03
N PHE A 206 2.22 -4.18 -17.98
CA PHE A 206 0.89 -3.78 -17.55
C PHE A 206 0.98 -2.79 -16.38
N LYS A 207 -0.13 -2.19 -16.00
CA LYS A 207 -0.17 -1.43 -14.76
C LYS A 207 0.11 -2.38 -13.59
N GLY A 208 1.17 -2.08 -12.85
CA GLY A 208 1.52 -2.74 -11.61
C GLY A 208 0.69 -2.25 -10.43
N GLY A 209 1.22 -2.37 -9.24
CA GLY A 209 0.57 -1.88 -8.03
C GLY A 209 0.85 -2.71 -6.79
N ILE A 210 0.03 -2.51 -5.78
CA ILE A 210 0.02 -3.29 -4.55
C ILE A 210 -0.79 -4.57 -4.75
N GLY A 211 -0.26 -5.68 -4.28
CA GLY A 211 -0.98 -6.94 -4.14
C GLY A 211 -0.72 -7.56 -2.77
N THR A 212 -1.68 -8.32 -2.26
CA THR A 212 -1.53 -8.98 -0.96
C THR A 212 -2.19 -10.35 -0.93
N SER A 213 -1.72 -11.21 -0.06
CA SER A 213 -2.31 -12.54 0.14
C SER A 213 -1.90 -13.11 1.49
N SER A 214 -2.64 -14.11 1.96
CA SER A 214 -2.28 -14.89 3.15
C SER A 214 -2.52 -16.38 2.95
N ARG A 215 -1.87 -17.18 3.79
CA ARG A 215 -2.11 -18.64 3.93
C ARG A 215 -2.10 -19.03 5.39
N LEU A 216 -3.11 -19.78 5.76
CA LEU A 216 -3.20 -20.42 7.06
C LEU A 216 -2.52 -21.81 6.98
N LEU A 217 -1.56 -22.04 7.82
CA LEU A 217 -0.94 -23.35 7.97
C LEU A 217 -1.80 -24.22 8.91
N ASP A 218 -1.84 -25.51 8.65
CA ASP A 218 -2.54 -26.45 9.52
C ASP A 218 -1.87 -26.56 10.92
N ALA A 219 -2.58 -27.12 11.88
CA ALA A 219 -2.08 -27.28 13.25
C ALA A 219 -0.82 -28.15 13.32
N LYS A 220 -0.65 -29.12 12.40
CA LYS A 220 0.54 -29.97 12.33
C LYS A 220 1.77 -29.21 11.86
N SER A 221 1.55 -28.17 11.03
CA SER A 221 2.56 -27.24 10.55
C SER A 221 2.72 -26.00 11.44
N GLY A 222 2.22 -26.06 12.68
CA GLY A 222 2.35 -25.00 13.70
C GLY A 222 1.18 -24.02 13.76
N GLY A 223 0.19 -24.09 12.86
CA GLY A 223 -0.99 -23.24 12.88
C GLY A 223 -0.69 -21.75 12.58
N TYR A 224 0.44 -21.45 11.96
CA TYR A 224 0.86 -20.09 11.66
C TYR A 224 0.07 -19.48 10.50
N THR A 225 0.03 -18.15 10.46
CA THR A 225 -0.44 -17.38 9.32
C THR A 225 0.76 -16.78 8.59
N VAL A 226 0.88 -17.08 7.30
CA VAL A 226 1.84 -16.42 6.41
C VAL A 226 1.13 -15.32 5.65
N GLY A 227 1.61 -14.08 5.74
CA GLY A 227 1.08 -12.93 5.03
C GLY A 227 2.12 -12.32 4.10
N VAL A 228 1.70 -11.89 2.92
CA VAL A 228 2.56 -11.26 1.91
C VAL A 228 1.92 -9.97 1.41
N LEU A 229 2.75 -8.93 1.25
CA LEU A 229 2.43 -7.73 0.49
C LEU A 229 3.51 -7.54 -0.57
N VAL A 230 3.10 -7.22 -1.78
CA VAL A 230 3.99 -6.98 -2.92
C VAL A 230 3.69 -5.62 -3.52
N GLN A 231 4.72 -4.82 -3.78
CA GLN A 231 4.67 -3.71 -4.71
C GLN A 231 5.38 -4.14 -6.00
N CYS A 232 4.61 -4.25 -7.07
CA CYS A 232 5.04 -4.93 -8.29
C CYS A 232 5.60 -3.96 -9.31
N ASN A 233 6.92 -4.08 -9.63
CA ASN A 233 7.61 -3.23 -10.60
C ASN A 233 8.72 -4.04 -11.30
N TYR A 234 8.37 -4.95 -12.21
CA TYR A 234 9.35 -5.82 -12.89
C TYR A 234 8.79 -6.45 -14.16
N GLY A 235 9.68 -7.04 -14.95
CA GLY A 235 9.40 -8.01 -16.01
C GLY A 235 8.94 -7.40 -17.33
N SER A 236 9.00 -8.20 -18.37
CA SER A 236 8.42 -7.94 -19.67
C SER A 236 7.15 -8.77 -19.88
N ARG A 237 6.30 -8.38 -20.82
CA ARG A 237 4.99 -8.98 -21.06
C ARG A 237 5.07 -10.48 -21.36
N ASP A 238 6.03 -10.88 -22.19
CA ASP A 238 6.25 -12.27 -22.58
C ASP A 238 6.66 -13.19 -21.42
N GLN A 239 7.07 -12.60 -20.28
CA GLN A 239 7.42 -13.33 -19.06
C GLN A 239 6.22 -13.56 -18.13
N LEU A 240 5.08 -12.91 -18.37
CA LEU A 240 3.90 -13.04 -17.51
C LEU A 240 3.37 -14.47 -17.55
N ARG A 241 3.39 -15.11 -16.39
CA ARG A 241 2.82 -16.46 -16.17
C ARG A 241 1.74 -16.40 -15.11
N ILE A 242 0.64 -17.06 -15.39
CA ILE A 242 -0.48 -17.21 -14.44
C ILE A 242 -0.77 -18.71 -14.32
N ALA A 243 -0.72 -19.26 -13.12
CA ALA A 243 -0.88 -20.68 -12.84
C ALA A 243 0.00 -21.60 -13.75
N GLY A 244 1.24 -21.16 -14.02
CA GLY A 244 2.18 -21.89 -14.88
C GLY A 244 2.03 -21.66 -16.38
N ILE A 245 0.92 -21.09 -16.83
CA ILE A 245 0.64 -20.79 -18.25
C ILE A 245 1.31 -19.48 -18.63
N ASN A 246 1.98 -19.45 -19.80
CA ASN A 246 2.64 -18.26 -20.33
C ASN A 246 1.61 -17.31 -21.01
N VAL A 247 0.78 -16.66 -20.18
CA VAL A 247 -0.33 -15.81 -20.60
C VAL A 247 0.17 -14.56 -21.36
N GLY A 248 1.35 -14.07 -21.01
CA GLY A 248 1.90 -12.87 -21.63
C GLY A 248 2.15 -12.97 -23.13
N ARG A 249 2.35 -14.19 -23.65
CA ARG A 249 2.49 -14.42 -25.08
C ARG A 249 1.17 -14.48 -25.84
N GLU A 250 0.08 -14.70 -25.12
CA GLU A 250 -1.28 -14.77 -25.70
C GLU A 250 -1.94 -13.38 -25.78
N ILE A 251 -1.40 -12.39 -25.07
CA ILE A 251 -1.95 -11.04 -25.02
C ILE A 251 -1.24 -10.17 -26.06
N PRO A 252 -1.95 -9.67 -27.08
CA PRO A 252 -1.34 -8.86 -28.12
C PRO A 252 -0.81 -7.53 -27.56
N GLU A 253 0.28 -7.04 -28.13
CA GLU A 253 0.78 -5.70 -27.83
C GLU A 253 -0.25 -4.65 -28.27
N HIS A 254 -0.76 -3.90 -27.33
CA HIS A 254 -1.47 -2.65 -27.59
C HIS A 254 -0.42 -1.52 -27.54
N ARG A 255 0.00 -1.06 -28.70
CA ARG A 255 0.84 0.14 -28.87
C ARG A 255 -0.03 1.39 -28.94
#